data_ff92ed0c0ccf3777694f11ae60b12a0d
#
_entry.id   ff92ed0c0ccf3777694f11ae60b12a0d
#
_cell.length_a   1.000
_cell.length_b   1.000
_cell.length_c   1.000
_cell.angle_alpha   90.00
_cell.angle_beta   90.00
_cell.angle_gamma   90.00
#
_symmetry.space_group_name_H-M   'P 1'
#
loop_
_entity.id
_entity.type
_entity.pdbx_description
1 polymer ?
#
loop_
_entity_poly.entity_id
_entity_poly.type
_entity_poly.pdbx_seq_one_letter_code
_entity_poly.pdbx_strand_id
1 'polypeptide(L)'
;TSGQPAWGMGLRGWLIALAVCAVASFILEYFLAIRSYVVAFDFLTNMHRAIGDKIASLPLGAFRADTAGKTSRLVSRELMMLGEIFAHMYSPLIAAIVTSLTMLVGITVFSPMLGIACLAAIPIVGGGVWVARRCLLSGSALKEPPAQELSHRIVEYATKQGALRACGRSAFYEPLQQAEKSYGVAARRSLIRETLGQIANGMAAQLVVVSLISAIGVLAVWGSVSPIEAVVAIGLLLRFTQI
;
A
#
# COMPACT_ATOMS: atom_id res chain seq x y z
N THR A 1 -6.39 -40.67 21.59
CA THR A 1 -6.87 -39.90 20.42
C THR A 1 -8.07 -40.61 19.83
N SER A 2 -9.23 -40.37 20.39
CA SER A 2 -10.51 -40.90 19.93
C SER A 2 -10.87 -40.17 18.63
N GLY A 3 -10.87 -40.91 17.53
CA GLY A 3 -11.30 -40.45 16.20
C GLY A 3 -12.82 -40.23 16.12
N GLN A 4 -13.35 -39.38 16.95
CA GLN A 4 -14.73 -38.89 16.80
C GLN A 4 -14.75 -37.93 15.59
N PRO A 5 -15.62 -38.15 14.61
CA PRO A 5 -15.72 -37.25 13.46
C PRO A 5 -16.20 -35.88 13.94
N ALA A 6 -15.34 -34.88 13.88
CA ALA A 6 -15.73 -33.53 14.18
C ALA A 6 -16.86 -33.12 13.21
N TRP A 7 -18.03 -32.74 13.75
CA TRP A 7 -19.23 -32.38 12.98
C TRP A 7 -19.79 -33.49 12.09
N GLY A 8 -19.55 -34.77 12.44
CA GLY A 8 -20.07 -35.90 11.68
C GLY A 8 -19.40 -36.17 10.32
N MET A 9 -18.37 -35.44 9.96
CA MET A 9 -17.63 -35.60 8.70
C MET A 9 -16.29 -36.32 8.94
N GLY A 10 -16.03 -37.40 8.19
CA GLY A 10 -14.73 -38.06 8.19
C GLY A 10 -13.65 -37.21 7.46
N LEU A 11 -12.38 -37.60 7.59
CA LEU A 11 -11.24 -36.94 6.95
C LEU A 11 -11.45 -36.65 5.46
N ARG A 12 -12.04 -37.61 4.73
CA ARG A 12 -12.34 -37.45 3.29
C ARG A 12 -13.34 -36.32 3.03
N GLY A 13 -14.38 -36.16 3.88
CA GLY A 13 -15.36 -35.09 3.76
C GLY A 13 -14.71 -33.71 3.95
N TRP A 14 -13.83 -33.59 4.93
CA TRP A 14 -13.07 -32.35 5.16
C TRP A 14 -12.13 -31.99 4.02
N LEU A 15 -11.44 -32.98 3.43
CA LEU A 15 -10.57 -32.76 2.27
C LEU A 15 -11.36 -32.32 1.04
N ILE A 16 -12.53 -32.89 0.81
CA ILE A 16 -13.41 -32.47 -0.29
C ILE A 16 -13.93 -31.06 -0.04
N ALA A 17 -14.37 -30.75 1.17
CA ALA A 17 -14.83 -29.39 1.52
C ALA A 17 -13.73 -28.34 1.31
N LEU A 18 -12.50 -28.63 1.75
CA LEU A 18 -11.35 -27.76 1.51
C LEU A 18 -11.05 -27.59 0.02
N ALA A 19 -11.08 -28.66 -0.76
CA ALA A 19 -10.87 -28.59 -2.20
C ALA A 19 -11.95 -27.75 -2.89
N VAL A 20 -13.22 -27.91 -2.52
CA VAL A 20 -14.34 -27.10 -3.04
C VAL A 20 -14.18 -25.64 -2.66
N CYS A 21 -13.83 -25.34 -1.41
CA CYS A 21 -13.55 -23.96 -0.97
C CYS A 21 -12.38 -23.35 -1.73
N ALA A 22 -11.30 -24.09 -1.96
CA ALA A 22 -10.15 -23.61 -2.72
C ALA A 22 -10.51 -23.26 -4.18
N VAL A 23 -11.27 -24.14 -4.84
CA VAL A 23 -11.76 -23.88 -6.21
C VAL A 23 -12.72 -22.69 -6.24
N ALA A 24 -13.64 -22.59 -5.30
CA ALA A 24 -14.56 -21.46 -5.19
C ALA A 24 -13.81 -20.15 -4.97
N SER A 25 -12.80 -20.12 -4.07
CA SER A 25 -11.95 -18.97 -3.83
C SER A 25 -11.19 -18.55 -5.10
N PHE A 26 -10.60 -19.51 -5.81
CA PHE A 26 -9.91 -19.23 -7.07
C PHE A 26 -10.85 -18.59 -8.12
N ILE A 27 -12.06 -19.13 -8.27
CA ILE A 27 -13.05 -18.58 -9.20
C ILE A 27 -13.44 -17.15 -8.79
N LEU A 28 -13.69 -16.92 -7.50
CA LEU A 28 -14.04 -15.59 -6.98
C LEU A 28 -12.91 -14.58 -7.18
N GLU A 29 -11.66 -14.96 -6.90
CA GLU A 29 -10.48 -14.10 -7.10
C GLU A 29 -10.30 -13.77 -8.60
N TYR A 30 -10.49 -14.72 -9.48
CA TYR A 30 -10.43 -14.51 -10.92
C TYR A 30 -11.48 -13.48 -11.39
N PHE A 31 -12.73 -13.63 -10.97
CA PHE A 31 -13.78 -12.66 -11.30
C PHE A 31 -13.53 -11.28 -10.69
N LEU A 32 -13.04 -11.24 -9.45
CA LEU A 32 -12.70 -9.99 -8.77
C LEU A 32 -11.57 -9.26 -9.51
N ALA A 33 -10.53 -9.98 -9.93
CA ALA A 33 -9.43 -9.39 -10.70
C ALA A 33 -9.93 -8.78 -12.01
N ILE A 34 -10.73 -9.51 -12.80
CA ILE A 34 -11.30 -8.99 -14.05
C ILE A 34 -12.14 -7.74 -13.78
N ARG A 35 -13.02 -7.77 -12.77
CA ARG A 35 -13.87 -6.62 -12.42
C ARG A 35 -13.05 -5.42 -11.97
N SER A 36 -11.97 -5.61 -11.24
CA SER A 36 -11.07 -4.53 -10.83
C SER A 36 -10.45 -3.81 -12.02
N TYR A 37 -9.99 -4.56 -13.03
CA TYR A 37 -9.48 -3.96 -14.27
C TYR A 37 -10.56 -3.19 -15.05
N VAL A 38 -11.75 -3.75 -15.19
CA VAL A 38 -12.87 -3.07 -15.88
C VAL A 38 -13.18 -1.75 -15.18
N VAL A 39 -13.31 -1.75 -13.85
CA VAL A 39 -13.57 -0.54 -13.07
C VAL A 39 -12.43 0.49 -13.21
N ALA A 40 -11.17 0.04 -13.24
CA ALA A 40 -10.03 0.94 -13.45
C ALA A 40 -10.07 1.60 -14.84
N PHE A 41 -10.39 0.85 -15.89
CA PHE A 41 -10.53 1.39 -17.24
C PHE A 41 -11.74 2.35 -17.37
N ASP A 42 -12.89 2.02 -16.79
CA ASP A 42 -14.06 2.90 -16.75
C ASP A 42 -13.73 4.20 -15.99
N PHE A 43 -13.04 4.10 -14.86
CA PHE A 43 -12.56 5.26 -14.11
C PHE A 43 -11.66 6.16 -14.97
N LEU A 44 -10.64 5.57 -15.63
CA LEU A 44 -9.74 6.30 -16.50
C LEU A 44 -10.50 7.01 -17.64
N THR A 45 -11.40 6.30 -18.29
CA THR A 45 -12.20 6.84 -19.40
C THR A 45 -13.07 8.02 -18.94
N ASN A 46 -13.73 7.88 -17.80
CA ASN A 46 -14.55 8.95 -17.22
C ASN A 46 -13.71 10.15 -16.78
N MET A 47 -12.53 9.91 -16.23
CA MET A 47 -11.60 10.98 -15.85
C MET A 47 -11.04 11.73 -17.06
N HIS A 48 -10.66 11.03 -18.13
CA HIS A 48 -10.24 11.67 -19.38
C HIS A 48 -11.35 12.55 -19.96
N ARG A 49 -12.58 12.04 -19.96
CA ARG A 49 -13.74 12.82 -20.42
C ARG A 49 -13.99 14.04 -19.55
N ALA A 50 -14.00 13.88 -18.22
CA ALA A 50 -14.21 14.99 -17.30
C ALA A 50 -13.12 16.08 -17.40
N ILE A 51 -11.87 15.70 -17.63
CA ILE A 51 -10.78 16.65 -17.88
C ILE A 51 -10.98 17.34 -19.24
N GLY A 52 -11.36 16.61 -20.28
CA GLY A 52 -11.68 17.17 -21.60
C GLY A 52 -12.78 18.22 -21.52
N ASP A 53 -13.88 17.89 -20.84
CA ASP A 53 -15.01 18.81 -20.62
C ASP A 53 -14.58 20.03 -19.81
N LYS A 54 -13.73 19.84 -18.79
CA LYS A 54 -13.20 20.95 -17.99
C LYS A 54 -12.29 21.86 -18.81
N ILE A 55 -11.42 21.31 -19.65
CA ILE A 55 -10.56 22.08 -20.55
C ILE A 55 -11.40 22.87 -21.54
N ALA A 56 -12.44 22.24 -22.11
CA ALA A 56 -13.35 22.91 -23.04
C ALA A 56 -14.13 24.08 -22.40
N SER A 57 -14.39 24.01 -21.10
CA SER A 57 -15.08 25.05 -20.33
C SER A 57 -14.18 26.20 -19.86
N LEU A 58 -12.85 26.10 -20.03
CA LEU A 58 -11.93 27.15 -19.60
C LEU A 58 -11.96 28.37 -20.54
N PRO A 59 -11.90 29.61 -20.01
CA PRO A 59 -11.81 30.79 -20.82
C PRO A 59 -10.50 30.84 -21.60
N LEU A 60 -10.50 31.42 -22.82
CA LEU A 60 -9.33 31.49 -23.70
C LEU A 60 -8.07 32.05 -23.01
N GLY A 61 -8.23 32.97 -22.07
CA GLY A 61 -7.10 33.55 -21.29
C GLY A 61 -6.38 32.57 -20.35
N ALA A 62 -6.94 31.39 -20.10
CA ALA A 62 -6.31 30.34 -19.30
C ALA A 62 -5.26 29.54 -20.10
N PHE A 63 -5.29 29.61 -21.43
CA PHE A 63 -4.37 28.88 -22.32
C PHE A 63 -3.06 29.65 -22.52
N ARG A 64 -2.16 29.56 -21.53
CA ARG A 64 -0.80 30.04 -21.65
C ARG A 64 0.11 28.91 -22.15
N ALA A 65 1.26 29.26 -22.72
CA ALA A 65 2.25 28.27 -23.23
C ALA A 65 2.64 27.23 -22.16
N ASP A 66 2.71 27.63 -20.88
CA ASP A 66 2.99 26.76 -19.73
C ASP A 66 1.81 25.82 -19.37
N THR A 67 0.58 26.22 -19.66
CA THR A 67 -0.63 25.45 -19.35
C THR A 67 -0.74 24.19 -20.19
N ALA A 68 -0.37 24.25 -21.47
CA ALA A 68 -0.41 23.13 -22.39
C ALA A 68 0.50 21.96 -21.90
N GLY A 69 1.72 22.29 -21.48
CA GLY A 69 2.66 21.29 -20.96
C GLY A 69 2.20 20.67 -19.64
N LYS A 70 1.64 21.46 -18.72
CA LYS A 70 1.08 20.97 -17.44
C LYS A 70 -0.11 20.07 -17.67
N THR A 71 -1.03 20.45 -18.56
CA THR A 71 -2.20 19.66 -18.88
C THR A 71 -1.86 18.35 -19.57
N SER A 72 -0.91 18.36 -20.50
CA SER A 72 -0.42 17.14 -21.16
C SER A 72 0.18 16.17 -20.14
N ARG A 73 1.00 16.67 -19.20
CA ARG A 73 1.59 15.85 -18.14
C ARG A 73 0.52 15.27 -17.20
N LEU A 74 -0.48 16.06 -16.83
CA LEU A 74 -1.60 15.62 -15.99
C LEU A 74 -2.37 14.47 -16.67
N VAL A 75 -2.72 14.65 -17.94
CA VAL A 75 -3.52 13.66 -18.68
C VAL A 75 -2.72 12.39 -18.97
N SER A 76 -1.43 12.51 -19.32
CA SER A 76 -0.66 11.33 -19.74
C SER A 76 -0.04 10.57 -18.58
N ARG A 77 0.54 11.24 -17.59
CA ARG A 77 1.31 10.59 -16.54
C ARG A 77 0.53 10.42 -15.24
N GLU A 78 -0.09 11.50 -14.77
CA GLU A 78 -0.72 11.49 -13.45
C GLU A 78 -2.02 10.68 -13.44
N LEU A 79 -2.79 10.74 -14.52
CA LEU A 79 -3.98 9.89 -14.71
C LEU A 79 -3.64 8.41 -14.87
N MET A 80 -2.59 8.08 -15.62
CA MET A 80 -2.13 6.69 -15.74
C MET A 80 -1.72 6.14 -14.38
N MET A 81 -0.98 6.92 -13.58
CA MET A 81 -0.60 6.54 -12.22
C MET A 81 -1.81 6.31 -11.30
N LEU A 82 -2.84 7.15 -11.40
CA LEU A 82 -4.10 6.93 -10.68
C LEU A 82 -4.79 5.64 -11.12
N GLY A 83 -4.86 5.37 -12.42
CA GLY A 83 -5.42 4.12 -12.95
C GLY A 83 -4.68 2.88 -12.43
N GLU A 84 -3.36 2.94 -12.36
CA GLU A 84 -2.53 1.87 -11.81
C GLU A 84 -2.80 1.63 -10.32
N ILE A 85 -2.98 2.70 -9.54
CA ILE A 85 -3.37 2.60 -8.11
C ILE A 85 -4.73 1.92 -7.98
N PHE A 86 -5.74 2.31 -8.79
CA PHE A 86 -7.05 1.67 -8.76
C PHE A 86 -6.99 0.20 -9.18
N ALA A 87 -6.23 -0.13 -10.23
CA ALA A 87 -6.12 -1.51 -10.72
C ALA A 87 -5.42 -2.44 -9.73
N HIS A 88 -4.35 -1.97 -9.07
CA HIS A 88 -3.45 -2.84 -8.30
C HIS A 88 -3.54 -2.68 -6.78
N MET A 89 -4.01 -1.54 -6.26
CA MET A 89 -4.05 -1.30 -4.82
C MET A 89 -5.46 -1.34 -4.23
N TYR A 90 -6.48 -1.02 -5.01
CA TYR A 90 -7.85 -0.93 -4.49
C TYR A 90 -8.40 -2.30 -4.06
N SER A 91 -8.21 -3.31 -4.91
CA SER A 91 -8.69 -4.68 -4.63
C SER A 91 -7.98 -5.32 -3.42
N PRO A 92 -6.64 -5.31 -3.31
CA PRO A 92 -5.95 -5.80 -2.11
C PRO A 92 -6.34 -5.04 -0.84
N LEU A 93 -6.55 -3.72 -0.93
CA LEU A 93 -6.96 -2.92 0.22
C LEU A 93 -8.33 -3.35 0.77
N ILE A 94 -9.32 -3.50 -0.12
CA ILE A 94 -10.65 -3.98 0.30
C ILE A 94 -10.56 -5.40 0.85
N ALA A 95 -9.84 -6.29 0.16
CA ALA A 95 -9.63 -7.66 0.62
C ALA A 95 -9.00 -7.70 2.02
N ALA A 96 -7.97 -6.89 2.28
CA ALA A 96 -7.32 -6.79 3.58
C ALA A 96 -8.29 -6.32 4.67
N ILE A 97 -9.11 -5.29 4.40
CA ILE A 97 -10.11 -4.78 5.35
C ILE A 97 -11.17 -5.86 5.66
N VAL A 98 -11.76 -6.46 4.63
CA VAL A 98 -12.80 -7.47 4.78
C VAL A 98 -12.27 -8.71 5.50
N THR A 99 -11.09 -9.19 5.12
CA THR A 99 -10.46 -10.36 5.76
C THR A 99 -10.15 -10.08 7.24
N SER A 100 -9.59 -8.90 7.55
CA SER A 100 -9.30 -8.49 8.93
C SER A 100 -10.57 -8.43 9.78
N LEU A 101 -11.64 -7.86 9.24
CA LEU A 101 -12.93 -7.75 9.93
C LEU A 101 -13.55 -9.14 10.17
N THR A 102 -13.53 -9.99 9.14
CA THR A 102 -14.05 -11.36 9.22
C THR A 102 -13.28 -12.19 10.25
N MET A 103 -11.95 -12.08 10.26
CA MET A 103 -11.11 -12.77 11.25
C MET A 103 -11.38 -12.27 12.66
N LEU A 104 -11.52 -10.95 12.86
CA LEU A 104 -11.83 -10.38 14.17
C LEU A 104 -13.18 -10.89 14.70
N VAL A 105 -14.20 -10.91 13.86
CA VAL A 105 -15.52 -11.46 14.20
C VAL A 105 -15.39 -12.97 14.52
N GLY A 106 -14.71 -13.74 13.70
CA GLY A 106 -14.48 -15.16 13.91
C GLY A 106 -13.79 -15.45 15.24
N ILE A 107 -12.70 -14.77 15.55
CA ILE A 107 -11.97 -14.93 16.83
C ILE A 107 -12.85 -14.53 18.01
N THR A 108 -13.64 -13.46 17.91
CA THR A 108 -14.53 -13.00 19.00
C THR A 108 -15.66 -14.00 19.26
N VAL A 109 -16.19 -14.64 18.23
CA VAL A 109 -17.22 -15.68 18.38
C VAL A 109 -16.66 -16.95 19.02
N PHE A 110 -15.42 -17.34 18.66
CA PHE A 110 -14.77 -18.52 19.25
C PHE A 110 -14.31 -18.28 20.69
N SER A 111 -13.70 -17.14 20.96
CA SER A 111 -13.20 -16.77 22.29
C SER A 111 -13.29 -15.26 22.49
N PRO A 112 -14.27 -14.79 23.27
CA PRO A 112 -14.45 -13.36 23.53
C PRO A 112 -13.20 -12.70 24.13
N MET A 113 -12.44 -13.45 24.93
CA MET A 113 -11.23 -12.96 25.59
C MET A 113 -10.11 -12.67 24.57
N LEU A 114 -9.95 -13.53 23.57
CA LEU A 114 -9.02 -13.30 22.46
C LEU A 114 -9.51 -12.16 21.55
N GLY A 115 -10.81 -12.03 21.35
CA GLY A 115 -11.41 -10.91 20.61
C GLY A 115 -11.08 -9.56 21.24
N ILE A 116 -11.19 -9.45 22.56
CA ILE A 116 -10.81 -8.23 23.30
C ILE A 116 -9.32 -7.94 23.17
N ALA A 117 -8.46 -8.96 23.24
CA ALA A 117 -7.02 -8.79 23.03
C ALA A 117 -6.67 -8.29 21.62
N CYS A 118 -7.37 -8.81 20.60
CA CYS A 118 -7.22 -8.33 19.21
C CYS A 118 -7.69 -6.88 19.06
N LEU A 119 -8.82 -6.51 19.69
CA LEU A 119 -9.30 -5.13 19.70
C LEU A 119 -8.32 -4.17 20.39
N ALA A 120 -7.71 -4.59 21.48
CA ALA A 120 -6.68 -3.81 22.18
C ALA A 120 -5.39 -3.62 21.35
N ALA A 121 -5.14 -4.51 20.40
CA ALA A 121 -4.00 -4.39 19.49
C ALA A 121 -4.20 -3.33 18.37
N ILE A 122 -5.45 -3.01 18.01
CA ILE A 122 -5.76 -2.04 16.94
C ILE A 122 -5.09 -0.66 17.16
N PRO A 123 -5.17 -0.03 18.34
CA PRO A 123 -4.52 1.26 18.56
C PRO A 123 -2.99 1.19 18.47
N ILE A 124 -2.36 0.06 18.78
CA ILE A 124 -0.91 -0.13 18.66
C ILE A 124 -0.51 -0.14 17.18
N VAL A 125 -1.21 -0.92 16.36
CA VAL A 125 -1.00 -0.95 14.89
C VAL A 125 -1.30 0.42 14.28
N GLY A 126 -2.42 1.03 14.66
CA GLY A 126 -2.80 2.37 14.19
C GLY A 126 -1.75 3.43 14.52
N GLY A 127 -1.15 3.36 15.71
CA GLY A 127 -0.03 4.21 16.11
C GLY A 127 1.20 4.00 15.24
N GLY A 128 1.56 2.75 14.96
CA GLY A 128 2.66 2.40 14.05
C GLY A 128 2.44 2.94 12.63
N VAL A 129 1.26 2.76 12.08
CA VAL A 129 0.87 3.29 10.77
C VAL A 129 0.90 4.83 10.76
N TRP A 130 0.42 5.48 11.82
CA TRP A 130 0.46 6.94 11.93
C TRP A 130 1.89 7.49 11.94
N VAL A 131 2.80 6.85 12.70
CA VAL A 131 4.23 7.20 12.71
C VAL A 131 4.85 7.00 11.33
N ALA A 132 4.62 5.84 10.70
CA ALA A 132 5.11 5.53 9.37
C ALA A 132 4.65 6.57 8.34
N ARG A 133 3.35 6.90 8.33
CA ARG A 133 2.76 7.92 7.46
C ARG A 133 3.43 9.28 7.68
N ARG A 134 3.66 9.69 8.92
CA ARG A 134 4.31 10.96 9.23
C ARG A 134 5.76 11.00 8.73
N CYS A 135 6.50 9.92 8.89
CA CYS A 135 7.85 9.78 8.38
C CYS A 135 7.90 9.82 6.84
N LEU A 136 7.00 9.09 6.18
CA LEU A 136 6.86 9.07 4.71
C LEU A 136 6.55 10.47 4.16
N LEU A 137 5.53 11.14 4.69
CA LEU A 137 5.15 12.49 4.25
C LEU A 137 6.26 13.52 4.49
N SER A 138 6.96 13.42 5.62
CA SER A 138 8.09 14.31 5.89
C SER A 138 9.31 14.02 5.00
N GLY A 139 9.51 12.76 4.61
CA GLY A 139 10.55 12.34 3.68
C GLY A 139 10.28 12.88 2.26
N SER A 140 9.09 12.64 1.73
CA SER A 140 8.69 13.12 0.40
C SER A 140 8.71 14.65 0.28
N ALA A 141 8.26 15.37 1.31
CA ALA A 141 8.30 16.83 1.35
C ALA A 141 9.72 17.40 1.27
N LEU A 142 10.74 16.69 1.78
CA LEU A 142 12.13 17.09 1.67
C LEU A 142 12.73 16.90 0.29
N LYS A 143 12.28 15.87 -0.42
CA LYS A 143 12.82 15.48 -1.71
C LYS A 143 12.22 16.27 -2.87
N GLU A 144 10.95 16.68 -2.73
CA GLU A 144 10.18 17.29 -3.82
C GLU A 144 10.80 18.62 -4.34
N PRO A 145 11.14 19.62 -3.52
CA PRO A 145 11.72 20.87 -4.03
C PRO A 145 13.06 20.70 -4.76
N PRO A 146 14.05 19.94 -4.23
CA PRO A 146 15.29 19.68 -4.96
C PRO A 146 15.09 18.86 -6.24
N ALA A 147 14.07 17.98 -6.30
CA ALA A 147 13.76 17.23 -7.51
C ALA A 147 13.21 18.12 -8.62
N GLN A 148 12.36 19.10 -8.27
CA GLN A 148 11.85 20.09 -9.21
C GLN A 148 12.97 20.99 -9.74
N GLU A 149 13.85 21.47 -8.85
CA GLU A 149 15.01 22.29 -9.26
C GLU A 149 15.95 21.52 -10.18
N LEU A 150 16.26 20.27 -9.84
CA LEU A 150 17.08 19.40 -10.71
C LEU A 150 16.44 19.24 -12.09
N SER A 151 15.14 18.96 -12.14
CA SER A 151 14.40 18.83 -13.41
C SER A 151 14.47 20.12 -14.24
N HIS A 152 14.31 21.29 -13.59
CA HIS A 152 14.42 22.58 -14.23
C HIS A 152 15.83 22.81 -14.80
N ARG A 153 16.88 22.47 -14.05
CA ARG A 153 18.27 22.62 -14.50
C ARG A 153 18.66 21.67 -15.63
N ILE A 154 18.09 20.46 -15.65
CA ILE A 154 18.27 19.53 -16.77
C ILE A 154 17.67 20.10 -18.05
N VAL A 155 16.46 20.65 -18.01
CA VAL A 155 15.83 21.28 -19.18
C VAL A 155 16.61 22.52 -19.63
N GLU A 156 17.04 23.37 -18.70
CA GLU A 156 17.88 24.54 -18.99
C GLU A 156 19.19 24.14 -19.65
N TYR A 157 19.87 23.15 -19.11
CA TYR A 157 21.11 22.61 -19.67
C TYR A 157 20.90 22.06 -21.09
N ALA A 158 19.84 21.28 -21.31
CA ALA A 158 19.52 20.75 -22.64
C ALA A 158 19.25 21.86 -23.65
N THR A 159 18.50 22.88 -23.26
CA THR A 159 18.15 24.01 -24.15
C THR A 159 19.36 24.88 -24.49
N LYS A 160 20.30 25.04 -23.55
CA LYS A 160 21.49 25.87 -23.72
C LYS A 160 22.70 25.12 -24.28
N GLN A 161 22.56 23.84 -24.66
CA GLN A 161 23.67 23.01 -25.12
C GLN A 161 24.46 23.61 -26.31
N GLY A 162 23.78 24.24 -27.27
CA GLY A 162 24.43 24.89 -28.38
C GLY A 162 25.43 26.00 -27.97
N ALA A 163 25.00 26.87 -27.05
CA ALA A 163 25.81 27.95 -26.49
C ALA A 163 26.95 27.40 -25.60
N LEU A 164 26.68 26.40 -24.80
CA LEU A 164 27.67 25.78 -23.91
C LEU A 164 28.80 25.10 -24.70
N ARG A 165 28.45 24.43 -25.82
CA ARG A 165 29.44 23.82 -26.73
C ARG A 165 30.29 24.88 -27.43
N ALA A 166 29.67 25.97 -27.90
CA ALA A 166 30.40 27.08 -28.53
C ALA A 166 31.43 27.73 -27.58
N CYS A 167 31.11 27.76 -26.27
CA CYS A 167 32.00 28.29 -25.23
C CYS A 167 32.97 27.24 -24.64
N GLY A 168 32.97 26.00 -25.11
CA GLY A 168 33.82 24.93 -24.58
C GLY A 168 33.46 24.45 -23.16
N ARG A 169 32.26 24.83 -22.62
CA ARG A 169 31.82 24.55 -21.27
C ARG A 169 30.72 23.50 -21.17
N SER A 170 30.50 22.72 -22.20
CA SER A 170 29.43 21.69 -22.24
C SER A 170 29.57 20.59 -21.18
N ALA A 171 30.81 20.29 -20.73
CA ALA A 171 31.06 19.26 -19.72
C ALA A 171 30.90 19.74 -18.28
N PHE A 172 30.92 21.05 -18.03
CA PHE A 172 30.92 21.62 -16.67
C PHE A 172 29.87 22.72 -16.55
N TYR A 173 28.61 22.30 -16.32
CA TYR A 173 27.54 23.22 -16.01
C TYR A 173 27.27 23.22 -14.51
N GLU A 174 27.91 24.15 -13.82
CA GLU A 174 27.89 24.24 -12.34
C GLU A 174 26.47 24.27 -11.72
N PRO A 175 25.48 24.99 -12.28
CA PRO A 175 24.14 24.99 -11.71
C PRO A 175 23.47 23.61 -11.71
N LEU A 176 23.74 22.77 -12.72
CA LEU A 176 23.23 21.39 -12.75
C LEU A 176 23.91 20.52 -11.69
N GLN A 177 25.24 20.64 -11.55
CA GLN A 177 25.99 19.88 -10.55
C GLN A 177 25.57 20.23 -9.12
N GLN A 178 25.29 21.51 -8.86
CA GLN A 178 24.79 21.96 -7.54
C GLN A 178 23.37 21.39 -7.27
N ALA A 179 22.47 21.42 -8.26
CA ALA A 179 21.15 20.86 -8.16
C ALA A 179 21.18 19.34 -7.94
N GLU A 180 22.08 18.62 -8.64
CA GLU A 180 22.30 17.20 -8.46
C GLU A 180 22.79 16.86 -7.04
N LYS A 181 23.78 17.58 -6.53
CA LYS A 181 24.27 17.41 -5.15
C LYS A 181 23.17 17.68 -4.11
N SER A 182 22.42 18.75 -4.27
CA SER A 182 21.33 19.11 -3.36
C SER A 182 20.22 18.05 -3.36
N TYR A 183 19.85 17.54 -4.55
CA TYR A 183 18.91 16.43 -4.70
C TYR A 183 19.45 15.14 -4.07
N GLY A 184 20.70 14.80 -4.29
CA GLY A 184 21.34 13.61 -3.71
C GLY A 184 21.32 13.61 -2.16
N VAL A 185 21.63 14.76 -1.55
CA VAL A 185 21.55 14.94 -0.08
C VAL A 185 20.10 14.81 0.41
N ALA A 186 19.16 15.47 -0.26
CA ALA A 186 17.76 15.41 0.10
C ALA A 186 17.17 14.01 -0.08
N ALA A 187 17.48 13.33 -1.17
CA ALA A 187 17.07 11.97 -1.46
C ALA A 187 17.57 10.98 -0.40
N ARG A 188 18.84 11.10 0.02
CA ARG A 188 19.39 10.26 1.08
C ARG A 188 18.69 10.49 2.43
N ARG A 189 18.40 11.74 2.77
CA ARG A 189 17.67 12.07 4.01
C ARG A 189 16.22 11.57 3.96
N SER A 190 15.55 11.70 2.82
CA SER A 190 14.21 11.16 2.57
C SER A 190 14.21 9.65 2.75
N LEU A 191 15.15 8.94 2.11
CA LEU A 191 15.28 7.49 2.20
C LEU A 191 15.44 7.00 3.64
N ILE A 192 16.29 7.66 4.43
CA ILE A 192 16.49 7.30 5.84
C ILE A 192 15.19 7.47 6.62
N ARG A 193 14.44 8.56 6.42
CA ARG A 193 13.16 8.78 7.11
C ARG A 193 12.10 7.77 6.70
N GLU A 194 11.99 7.49 5.40
CA GLU A 194 11.07 6.49 4.87
C GLU A 194 11.38 5.10 5.43
N THR A 195 12.66 4.72 5.44
CA THR A 195 13.12 3.44 6.02
C THR A 195 12.83 3.35 7.52
N LEU A 196 13.11 4.41 8.29
CA LEU A 196 12.78 4.45 9.72
C LEU A 196 11.28 4.32 9.96
N GLY A 197 10.45 4.97 9.13
CA GLY A 197 9.00 4.84 9.19
C GLY A 197 8.53 3.40 8.93
N GLN A 198 9.10 2.75 7.92
CA GLN A 198 8.80 1.35 7.60
C GLN A 198 9.24 0.39 8.70
N ILE A 199 10.45 0.58 9.26
CA ILE A 199 10.94 -0.21 10.40
C ILE A 199 10.02 -0.04 11.60
N ALA A 200 9.64 1.18 11.95
CA ALA A 200 8.74 1.45 13.07
C ALA A 200 7.38 0.77 12.89
N ASN A 201 6.80 0.82 11.68
CA ASN A 201 5.56 0.12 11.37
C ASN A 201 5.70 -1.41 11.47
N GLY A 202 6.78 -1.97 10.90
CA GLY A 202 7.07 -3.39 10.98
C GLY A 202 7.28 -3.88 12.41
N MET A 203 8.00 -3.12 13.23
CA MET A 203 8.19 -3.43 14.66
C MET A 203 6.86 -3.36 15.43
N ALA A 204 6.01 -2.38 15.18
CA ALA A 204 4.69 -2.29 15.82
C ALA A 204 3.82 -3.51 15.47
N ALA A 205 3.78 -3.91 14.20
CA ALA A 205 3.06 -5.11 13.77
C ALA A 205 3.62 -6.37 14.43
N GLN A 206 4.96 -6.53 14.45
CA GLN A 206 5.61 -7.67 15.06
C GLN A 206 5.37 -7.77 16.58
N LEU A 207 5.40 -6.66 17.30
CA LEU A 207 5.09 -6.61 18.73
C LEU A 207 3.66 -7.07 19.01
N VAL A 208 2.70 -6.67 18.18
CA VAL A 208 1.30 -7.12 18.30
C VAL A 208 1.21 -8.63 18.11
N VAL A 209 1.85 -9.19 17.09
CA VAL A 209 1.84 -10.64 16.84
C VAL A 209 2.42 -11.39 18.02
N VAL A 210 3.60 -11.00 18.48
CA VAL A 210 4.28 -11.65 19.61
C VAL A 210 3.43 -11.54 20.88
N SER A 211 2.82 -10.39 21.15
CA SER A 211 1.97 -10.20 22.34
C SER A 211 0.71 -11.07 22.28
N LEU A 212 0.09 -11.21 21.11
CA LEU A 212 -1.10 -12.06 20.93
C LEU A 212 -0.75 -13.55 21.03
N ILE A 213 0.35 -14.00 20.44
CA ILE A 213 0.83 -15.38 20.58
C ILE A 213 1.14 -15.69 22.06
N SER A 214 1.81 -14.76 22.76
CA SER A 214 2.11 -14.92 24.17
C SER A 214 0.83 -14.97 25.03
N ALA A 215 -0.17 -14.13 24.74
CA ALA A 215 -1.46 -14.15 25.41
C ALA A 215 -2.19 -15.48 25.20
N ILE A 216 -2.21 -16.02 23.99
CA ILE A 216 -2.79 -17.33 23.69
C ILE A 216 -2.07 -18.42 24.48
N GLY A 217 -0.72 -18.40 24.53
CA GLY A 217 0.07 -19.35 25.28
C GLY A 217 -0.23 -19.33 26.78
N VAL A 218 -0.35 -18.14 27.38
CA VAL A 218 -0.71 -17.97 28.80
C VAL A 218 -2.11 -18.50 29.08
N LEU A 219 -3.09 -18.18 28.23
CA LEU A 219 -4.49 -18.65 28.37
C LEU A 219 -4.60 -20.17 28.22
N ALA A 220 -3.80 -20.78 27.35
CA ALA A 220 -3.74 -22.22 27.18
C ALA A 220 -3.14 -22.91 28.43
N VAL A 221 -2.12 -22.32 29.07
CA VAL A 221 -1.54 -22.84 30.32
C VAL A 221 -2.53 -22.72 31.48
N TRP A 222 -3.33 -21.68 31.53
CA TRP A 222 -4.37 -21.51 32.57
C TRP A 222 -5.62 -22.38 32.32
N GLY A 223 -5.65 -23.14 31.22
CA GLY A 223 -6.77 -24.01 30.88
C GLY A 223 -8.03 -23.30 30.41
N SER A 224 -7.94 -22.00 30.13
CA SER A 224 -9.06 -21.19 29.64
C SER A 224 -9.33 -21.40 28.14
N VAL A 225 -8.38 -21.94 27.41
CA VAL A 225 -8.45 -22.24 25.96
C VAL A 225 -7.94 -23.65 25.72
N SER A 226 -8.64 -24.44 24.93
CA SER A 226 -8.18 -25.78 24.60
C SER A 226 -6.92 -25.73 23.71
N PRO A 227 -6.04 -26.75 23.79
CA PRO A 227 -4.82 -26.77 22.94
C PRO A 227 -5.12 -26.69 21.44
N ILE A 228 -6.25 -27.24 21.01
CA ILE A 228 -6.67 -27.19 19.59
C ILE A 228 -7.09 -25.78 19.21
N GLU A 229 -7.85 -25.09 20.07
CA GLU A 229 -8.24 -23.68 19.84
C GLU A 229 -7.01 -22.77 19.83
N ALA A 230 -6.02 -23.02 20.69
CA ALA A 230 -4.77 -22.26 20.68
C ALA A 230 -4.00 -22.41 19.36
N VAL A 231 -3.88 -23.62 18.82
CA VAL A 231 -3.23 -23.88 17.54
C VAL A 231 -3.98 -23.19 16.38
N VAL A 232 -5.30 -23.27 16.36
CA VAL A 232 -6.14 -22.61 15.34
C VAL A 232 -5.99 -21.08 15.44
N ALA A 233 -6.03 -20.52 16.65
CA ALA A 233 -5.87 -19.08 16.86
C ALA A 233 -4.48 -18.58 16.41
N ILE A 234 -3.42 -19.31 16.70
CA ILE A 234 -2.05 -19.00 16.21
C ILE A 234 -1.99 -19.07 14.68
N GLY A 235 -2.58 -20.10 14.06
CA GLY A 235 -2.65 -20.23 12.61
C GLY A 235 -3.38 -19.05 11.94
N LEU A 236 -4.51 -18.61 12.51
CA LEU A 236 -5.25 -17.46 12.04
C LEU A 236 -4.45 -16.14 12.20
N LEU A 237 -3.75 -15.97 13.32
CA LEU A 237 -2.89 -14.81 13.56
C LEU A 237 -1.72 -14.73 12.58
N LEU A 238 -1.06 -15.86 12.31
CA LEU A 238 0.01 -15.92 11.32
C LEU A 238 -0.51 -15.58 9.90
N ARG A 239 -1.70 -16.02 9.57
CA ARG A 239 -2.34 -15.64 8.30
C ARG A 239 -2.63 -14.14 8.22
N PHE A 240 -3.05 -13.54 9.33
CA PHE A 240 -3.31 -12.09 9.41
C PHE A 240 -2.07 -11.24 9.13
N THR A 241 -0.88 -11.71 9.47
CA THR A 241 0.38 -10.98 9.25
C THR A 241 0.90 -11.04 7.81
N GLN A 242 0.31 -11.90 6.98
CA GLN A 242 0.70 -12.05 5.57
C GLN A 242 -0.17 -11.22 4.61
N ILE A 243 -1.17 -10.51 5.13
CA ILE A 243 -2.06 -9.60 4.40
C ILE A 243 -1.56 -8.16 4.54
#